data_69817ccfff436fdc272aada88c80b905
#
_entry.id   69817ccfff436fdc272aada88c80b905
#
_cell.length_a   1.000
_cell.length_b   1.000
_cell.length_c   1.000
_cell.angle_alpha   90.00
_cell.angle_beta   90.00
_cell.angle_gamma   90.00
#
_symmetry.space_group_name_H-M   'P 1'
#
loop_
_entity.id
_entity.type
_entity.pdbx_description
1 polymer ?
#
loop_
_entity_poly.entity_id
_entity_poly.type
_entity_poly.pdbx_seq_one_letter_code
_entity_poly.pdbx_strand_id
1 'polypeptide(L)'
;MKKIISLTLVLVMLAAILTGCGGRSASYTVGVCQLMKHDALDQATQGFSDALNEAMKAAGKTVEIDIQVAGEEAYCPTVINTFTAKKADLIMANATPALLAAANATTTIPVLGTSVTDYASTFAGNIPANVSGTSDAVPFDEQAKMMIETLNLVPGEQVGVVYCTNESNSLIQYEAVKALFEAEGIVVKAYTFSETTELQALTTSMASECKAVYVPSDNTVAANDAIVGTICTEKNVPVYTSYGGTICYASLAISYYDLGYETGKMAASILLEGKTPADYPVKTLTPTVSYNEELCGKLGITVPAA
;
A
#
# COMPACT_ATOMS: atom_id res chain seq x y z
N MET A 1 53.58 -31.53 -41.87
CA MET A 1 52.47 -30.60 -42.13
C MET A 1 51.15 -31.10 -41.53
N LYS A 2 50.70 -32.36 -41.73
CA LYS A 2 49.40 -32.83 -41.18
C LYS A 2 49.30 -32.82 -39.63
N LYS A 3 50.39 -33.02 -38.88
CA LYS A 3 50.40 -33.01 -37.40
C LYS A 3 50.35 -31.58 -36.82
N ILE A 4 50.88 -30.59 -37.53
CA ILE A 4 50.85 -29.21 -37.11
C ILE A 4 49.46 -28.60 -37.33
N ILE A 5 48.78 -28.97 -38.41
CA ILE A 5 47.40 -28.55 -38.69
C ILE A 5 46.42 -29.11 -37.66
N SER A 6 46.63 -30.36 -37.21
CA SER A 6 45.77 -30.98 -36.18
C SER A 6 45.93 -30.30 -34.80
N LEU A 7 47.15 -29.86 -34.47
CA LEU A 7 47.40 -29.18 -33.16
C LEU A 7 46.83 -27.76 -33.15
N THR A 8 46.89 -27.02 -34.27
CA THR A 8 46.28 -25.70 -34.40
C THR A 8 44.75 -25.75 -34.34
N LEU A 9 44.14 -26.79 -34.94
CA LEU A 9 42.68 -26.96 -34.88
C LEU A 9 42.14 -27.27 -33.48
N VAL A 10 42.90 -28.08 -32.67
CA VAL A 10 42.59 -28.36 -31.30
C VAL A 10 42.75 -27.13 -30.39
N LEU A 11 43.76 -26.29 -30.64
CA LEU A 11 43.97 -25.05 -29.89
C LEU A 11 42.90 -23.99 -30.20
N VAL A 12 42.39 -23.91 -31.42
CA VAL A 12 41.30 -23.01 -31.80
C VAL A 12 39.95 -23.50 -31.20
N MET A 13 39.69 -24.81 -31.11
CA MET A 13 38.53 -25.36 -30.45
C MET A 13 38.59 -25.15 -28.94
N LEU A 14 39.78 -25.24 -28.30
CA LEU A 14 39.90 -24.94 -26.86
C LEU A 14 39.71 -23.44 -26.55
N ALA A 15 40.15 -22.56 -27.43
CA ALA A 15 39.91 -21.10 -27.31
C ALA A 15 38.43 -20.72 -27.50
N ALA A 16 37.66 -21.44 -28.31
CA ALA A 16 36.23 -21.20 -28.53
C ALA A 16 35.38 -21.67 -27.30
N ILE A 17 35.90 -22.57 -26.45
CA ILE A 17 35.20 -23.03 -25.24
C ILE A 17 35.38 -21.98 -24.11
N LEU A 18 36.46 -21.19 -24.12
CA LEU A 18 36.73 -20.17 -23.11
C LEU A 18 35.99 -18.82 -23.34
N THR A 19 35.43 -18.60 -24.52
CA THR A 19 34.60 -17.41 -24.81
C THR A 19 33.11 -17.62 -24.56
N GLY A 20 32.68 -18.82 -24.14
CA GLY A 20 31.29 -19.18 -23.86
C GLY A 20 30.80 -18.91 -22.44
N CYS A 21 31.66 -18.43 -21.53
CA CYS A 21 31.25 -17.94 -20.23
C CYS A 21 30.97 -16.44 -20.26
N GLY A 22 30.02 -16.00 -21.08
CA GLY A 22 29.24 -14.84 -20.80
C GLY A 22 28.46 -15.16 -19.53
N GLY A 23 28.93 -14.68 -18.38
CA GLY A 23 28.20 -14.85 -17.13
C GLY A 23 26.78 -14.35 -17.35
N ARG A 24 25.82 -15.27 -17.36
CA ARG A 24 24.41 -14.89 -17.25
C ARG A 24 24.34 -14.05 -15.99
N SER A 25 24.04 -12.75 -16.14
CA SER A 25 23.73 -11.92 -15.00
C SER A 25 22.71 -12.67 -14.15
N ALA A 26 22.97 -12.78 -12.85
CA ALA A 26 22.02 -13.45 -11.97
C ALA A 26 20.65 -12.81 -12.17
N SER A 27 19.65 -13.63 -12.39
CA SER A 27 18.26 -13.25 -12.57
C SER A 27 17.57 -13.45 -11.23
N TYR A 28 16.83 -12.46 -10.79
CA TYR A 28 15.99 -12.54 -9.59
C TYR A 28 14.53 -12.58 -10.01
N THR A 29 13.69 -13.26 -9.21
CA THR A 29 12.24 -13.31 -9.39
C THR A 29 11.57 -12.73 -8.14
N VAL A 30 10.75 -11.71 -8.32
CA VAL A 30 10.00 -11.06 -7.25
C VAL A 30 8.51 -11.18 -7.52
N GLY A 31 7.76 -11.73 -6.57
CA GLY A 31 6.30 -11.75 -6.62
C GLY A 31 5.73 -10.49 -5.96
N VAL A 32 4.77 -9.86 -6.62
CA VAL A 32 3.99 -8.73 -6.06
C VAL A 32 2.53 -9.14 -5.95
N CYS A 33 2.04 -9.25 -4.71
CA CYS A 33 0.61 -9.43 -4.44
C CYS A 33 0.00 -8.09 -4.07
N GLN A 34 -0.73 -7.48 -5.01
CA GLN A 34 -1.54 -6.30 -4.75
C GLN A 34 -2.96 -6.75 -4.38
N LEU A 35 -3.51 -6.25 -3.26
CA LEU A 35 -4.82 -6.66 -2.79
C LEU A 35 -5.89 -6.40 -3.84
N MET A 36 -6.05 -5.18 -4.29
CA MET A 36 -7.03 -4.80 -5.31
C MET A 36 -6.54 -3.61 -6.13
N LYS A 37 -7.32 -3.21 -7.13
CA LYS A 37 -6.94 -2.14 -8.04
C LYS A 37 -7.60 -0.84 -7.63
N HIS A 38 -6.80 0.13 -7.18
CA HIS A 38 -7.13 1.52 -6.99
C HIS A 38 -5.86 2.37 -6.93
N ASP A 39 -5.98 3.68 -7.11
CA ASP A 39 -4.86 4.58 -7.36
C ASP A 39 -3.74 4.48 -6.32
N ALA A 40 -4.05 4.38 -5.02
CA ALA A 40 -3.03 4.32 -3.99
C ALA A 40 -2.18 3.05 -4.10
N LEU A 41 -2.81 1.86 -4.22
CA LEU A 41 -2.06 0.61 -4.37
C LEU A 41 -1.34 0.52 -5.72
N ASP A 42 -1.94 1.04 -6.80
CA ASP A 42 -1.30 1.09 -8.13
C ASP A 42 -0.01 1.94 -8.07
N GLN A 43 -0.04 3.10 -7.40
CA GLN A 43 1.13 3.96 -7.18
C GLN A 43 2.21 3.26 -6.33
N ALA A 44 1.82 2.56 -5.25
CA ALA A 44 2.79 1.83 -4.43
C ALA A 44 3.46 0.69 -5.21
N THR A 45 2.71 -0.07 -6.01
CA THR A 45 3.26 -1.10 -6.89
C THR A 45 4.19 -0.50 -7.95
N GLN A 46 3.85 0.65 -8.53
CA GLN A 46 4.68 1.35 -9.48
C GLN A 46 5.99 1.83 -8.84
N GLY A 47 5.92 2.53 -7.71
CA GLY A 47 7.11 3.01 -7.01
C GLY A 47 8.07 1.87 -6.62
N PHE A 48 7.53 0.75 -6.12
CA PHE A 48 8.32 -0.45 -5.84
C PHE A 48 9.05 -0.96 -7.06
N SER A 49 8.32 -1.09 -8.18
CA SER A 49 8.86 -1.61 -9.42
C SER A 49 9.94 -0.71 -10.00
N ASP A 50 9.74 0.60 -9.93
CA ASP A 50 10.71 1.59 -10.44
C ASP A 50 12.00 1.54 -9.63
N ALA A 51 11.94 1.62 -8.30
CA ALA A 51 13.12 1.57 -7.43
C ALA A 51 13.91 0.27 -7.60
N LEU A 52 13.21 -0.86 -7.65
CA LEU A 52 13.86 -2.16 -7.82
C LEU A 52 14.54 -2.28 -9.20
N ASN A 53 13.86 -1.89 -10.28
CA ASN A 53 14.41 -1.93 -11.64
C ASN A 53 15.63 -0.99 -11.78
N GLU A 54 15.58 0.21 -11.21
CA GLU A 54 16.69 1.16 -11.20
C GLU A 54 17.92 0.56 -10.50
N ALA A 55 17.75 -0.01 -9.31
CA ALA A 55 18.83 -0.61 -8.56
C ALA A 55 19.43 -1.83 -9.26
N MET A 56 18.59 -2.71 -9.82
CA MET A 56 19.02 -3.88 -10.58
C MET A 56 19.80 -3.47 -11.83
N LYS A 57 19.32 -2.48 -12.56
CA LYS A 57 20.03 -1.93 -13.73
C LYS A 57 21.38 -1.35 -13.35
N ALA A 58 21.46 -0.58 -12.25
CA ALA A 58 22.72 -0.01 -11.77
C ALA A 58 23.73 -1.10 -11.37
N ALA A 59 23.25 -2.23 -10.82
CA ALA A 59 24.08 -3.38 -10.46
C ALA A 59 24.44 -4.31 -11.65
N GLY A 60 23.94 -4.03 -12.86
CA GLY A 60 24.13 -4.91 -14.04
C GLY A 60 23.40 -6.26 -13.87
N LYS A 61 22.33 -6.31 -13.10
CA LYS A 61 21.48 -7.47 -12.84
C LYS A 61 20.13 -7.34 -13.53
N THR A 62 19.39 -8.45 -13.59
CA THR A 62 18.02 -8.47 -14.09
C THR A 62 17.07 -8.97 -13.00
N VAL A 63 15.85 -8.49 -13.01
CA VAL A 63 14.77 -8.95 -12.15
C VAL A 63 13.52 -9.18 -13.00
N GLU A 64 12.80 -10.25 -12.70
CA GLU A 64 11.44 -10.48 -13.18
C GLU A 64 10.49 -10.14 -12.03
N ILE A 65 9.58 -9.19 -12.25
CA ILE A 65 8.57 -8.79 -11.28
C ILE A 65 7.22 -9.32 -11.75
N ASP A 66 6.72 -10.37 -11.08
CA ASP A 66 5.40 -10.98 -11.35
C ASP A 66 4.35 -10.26 -10.49
N ILE A 67 3.61 -9.33 -11.10
CA ILE A 67 2.58 -8.53 -10.42
C ILE A 67 1.23 -9.21 -10.60
N GLN A 68 0.58 -9.58 -9.50
CA GLN A 68 -0.75 -10.16 -9.50
C GLN A 68 -1.67 -9.40 -8.55
N VAL A 69 -2.85 -9.03 -9.05
CA VAL A 69 -3.90 -8.37 -8.28
C VAL A 69 -4.87 -9.45 -7.79
N ALA A 70 -5.04 -9.57 -6.48
CA ALA A 70 -5.93 -10.56 -5.88
C ALA A 70 -7.41 -10.22 -6.16
N GLY A 71 -7.78 -8.94 -6.11
CA GLY A 71 -9.14 -8.45 -6.28
C GLY A 71 -9.95 -8.47 -4.98
N GLU A 72 -9.75 -9.47 -4.15
CA GLU A 72 -10.36 -9.62 -2.82
C GLU A 72 -9.39 -10.29 -1.85
N GLU A 73 -9.56 -10.05 -0.55
CA GLU A 73 -8.72 -10.64 0.50
C GLU A 73 -8.62 -12.16 0.39
N ALA A 74 -9.76 -12.83 0.14
CA ALA A 74 -9.85 -14.29 0.05
C ALA A 74 -8.94 -14.91 -1.02
N TYR A 75 -8.53 -14.15 -2.04
CA TYR A 75 -7.65 -14.62 -3.11
C TYR A 75 -6.16 -14.34 -2.86
N CYS A 76 -5.80 -13.50 -1.88
CA CYS A 76 -4.41 -13.25 -1.53
C CYS A 76 -3.62 -14.54 -1.28
N PRO A 77 -4.11 -15.53 -0.50
CA PRO A 77 -3.39 -16.79 -0.32
C PRO A 77 -3.12 -17.54 -1.64
N THR A 78 -4.06 -17.50 -2.59
CA THR A 78 -3.90 -18.14 -3.90
C THR A 78 -2.76 -17.51 -4.70
N VAL A 79 -2.74 -16.16 -4.75
CA VAL A 79 -1.67 -15.39 -5.41
C VAL A 79 -0.32 -15.68 -4.75
N ILE A 80 -0.23 -15.56 -3.43
CA ILE A 80 1.01 -15.82 -2.69
C ILE A 80 1.53 -17.24 -2.90
N ASN A 81 0.64 -18.24 -2.92
CA ASN A 81 1.04 -19.63 -3.17
C ASN A 81 1.64 -19.83 -4.55
N THR A 82 1.30 -19.02 -5.56
CA THR A 82 1.96 -19.09 -6.86
C THR A 82 3.42 -18.65 -6.79
N PHE A 83 3.72 -17.61 -5.99
CA PHE A 83 5.07 -17.10 -5.79
C PHE A 83 5.93 -18.08 -4.97
N THR A 84 5.38 -18.65 -3.89
CA THR A 84 6.10 -19.65 -3.09
C THR A 84 6.40 -20.91 -3.89
N ALA A 85 5.45 -21.40 -4.71
CA ALA A 85 5.65 -22.54 -5.60
C ALA A 85 6.72 -22.28 -6.67
N LYS A 86 6.79 -21.07 -7.21
CA LYS A 86 7.84 -20.61 -8.13
C LYS A 86 9.19 -20.35 -7.44
N LYS A 87 9.24 -20.39 -6.10
CA LYS A 87 10.42 -20.08 -5.29
C LYS A 87 10.93 -18.65 -5.56
N ALA A 88 10.04 -17.68 -5.53
CA ALA A 88 10.41 -16.28 -5.66
C ALA A 88 11.50 -15.90 -4.65
N ASP A 89 12.45 -15.08 -5.06
CA ASP A 89 13.55 -14.63 -4.20
C ASP A 89 13.07 -13.60 -3.14
N LEU A 90 11.95 -12.93 -3.41
CA LEU A 90 11.30 -11.96 -2.52
C LEU A 90 9.82 -11.84 -2.88
N ILE A 91 8.97 -11.59 -1.88
CA ILE A 91 7.56 -11.24 -2.08
C ILE A 91 7.31 -9.83 -1.55
N MET A 92 6.72 -8.99 -2.38
CA MET A 92 6.14 -7.71 -1.96
C MET A 92 4.64 -7.88 -1.81
N ALA A 93 4.13 -7.51 -0.65
CA ALA A 93 2.72 -7.59 -0.30
C ALA A 93 2.15 -6.17 -0.14
N ASN A 94 1.24 -5.79 -1.03
CA ASN A 94 0.65 -4.46 -1.06
C ASN A 94 -0.74 -4.50 -0.44
N ALA A 95 -0.87 -3.93 0.74
CA ALA A 95 -1.95 -3.89 1.72
C ALA A 95 -1.88 -4.99 2.80
N THR A 96 -2.53 -4.72 3.95
CA THR A 96 -2.52 -5.59 5.15
C THR A 96 -2.98 -7.02 4.87
N PRO A 97 -4.08 -7.30 4.14
CA PRO A 97 -4.48 -8.66 3.83
C PRO A 97 -3.46 -9.46 3.01
N ALA A 98 -2.81 -8.80 2.04
CA ALA A 98 -1.74 -9.41 1.24
C ALA A 98 -0.52 -9.73 2.11
N LEU A 99 -0.16 -8.85 3.05
CA LEU A 99 0.95 -9.07 3.99
C LEU A 99 0.68 -10.25 4.91
N LEU A 100 -0.53 -10.35 5.48
CA LEU A 100 -0.93 -11.49 6.31
C LEU A 100 -0.87 -12.81 5.53
N ALA A 101 -1.38 -12.82 4.30
CA ALA A 101 -1.32 -14.00 3.45
C ALA A 101 0.13 -14.42 3.16
N ALA A 102 1.03 -13.47 2.88
CA ALA A 102 2.44 -13.75 2.62
C ALA A 102 3.17 -14.28 3.86
N ALA A 103 2.98 -13.65 5.01
CA ALA A 103 3.59 -14.06 6.27
C ALA A 103 3.15 -15.46 6.72
N ASN A 104 1.89 -15.82 6.46
CA ASN A 104 1.36 -17.17 6.74
C ASN A 104 1.86 -18.24 5.78
N ALA A 105 2.20 -17.88 4.54
CA ALA A 105 2.60 -18.83 3.50
C ALA A 105 4.08 -19.18 3.55
N THR A 106 4.94 -18.35 4.11
CA THR A 106 6.39 -18.58 4.14
C THR A 106 7.06 -17.94 5.36
N THR A 107 8.05 -18.66 5.91
CA THR A 107 8.95 -18.14 6.95
C THR A 107 10.37 -17.96 6.45
N THR A 108 10.63 -18.27 5.17
CA THR A 108 11.99 -18.29 4.59
C THR A 108 12.18 -17.32 3.44
N ILE A 109 11.14 -17.10 2.62
CA ILE A 109 11.20 -16.07 1.57
C ILE A 109 11.07 -14.70 2.25
N PRO A 110 11.95 -13.73 1.95
CA PRO A 110 11.78 -12.35 2.41
C PRO A 110 10.45 -11.76 1.97
N VAL A 111 9.72 -11.17 2.91
CA VAL A 111 8.43 -10.51 2.65
C VAL A 111 8.55 -9.05 3.02
N LEU A 112 8.24 -8.16 2.08
CA LEU A 112 8.14 -6.73 2.32
C LEU A 112 6.71 -6.26 2.10
N GLY A 113 6.11 -5.69 3.15
CA GLY A 113 4.82 -5.04 3.06
C GLY A 113 4.95 -3.59 2.62
N THR A 114 3.94 -3.08 1.92
CA THR A 114 3.74 -1.64 1.68
C THR A 114 2.25 -1.34 1.80
N SER A 115 1.88 -0.09 2.05
CA SER A 115 0.46 0.28 2.25
C SER A 115 -0.17 -0.51 3.42
N VAL A 116 0.58 -0.64 4.51
CA VAL A 116 0.18 -1.38 5.72
C VAL A 116 0.13 -0.40 6.88
N THR A 117 -1.04 -0.26 7.51
CA THR A 117 -1.25 0.77 8.51
C THR A 117 -0.48 0.47 9.81
N ASP A 118 -0.60 -0.75 10.36
CA ASP A 118 0.00 -1.09 11.64
C ASP A 118 0.50 -2.55 11.67
N TYR A 119 1.80 -2.72 11.54
CA TYR A 119 2.45 -4.03 11.62
C TYR A 119 2.35 -4.64 13.03
N ALA A 120 2.46 -3.81 14.08
CA ALA A 120 2.43 -4.31 15.45
C ALA A 120 1.08 -4.92 15.77
N SER A 121 0.00 -4.23 15.46
CA SER A 121 -1.36 -4.75 15.63
C SER A 121 -1.64 -5.93 14.70
N THR A 122 -1.20 -5.86 13.44
CA THR A 122 -1.36 -6.94 12.44
C THR A 122 -0.78 -8.26 12.92
N PHE A 123 0.35 -8.23 13.62
CA PHE A 123 1.06 -9.42 14.11
C PHE A 123 1.00 -9.59 15.63
N ALA A 124 0.07 -8.92 16.33
CA ALA A 124 -0.06 -8.95 17.79
C ALA A 124 1.29 -8.73 18.51
N GLY A 125 2.10 -7.82 18.01
CA GLY A 125 3.43 -7.47 18.52
C GLY A 125 4.58 -8.41 18.10
N ASN A 126 4.29 -9.49 17.36
CA ASN A 126 5.28 -10.50 16.97
C ASN A 126 5.51 -10.54 15.46
N ILE A 127 6.10 -9.49 14.90
CA ILE A 127 6.41 -9.43 13.46
C ILE A 127 7.39 -10.56 13.12
N PRO A 128 7.07 -11.44 12.13
CA PRO A 128 7.99 -12.52 11.73
C PRO A 128 9.34 -11.99 11.25
N ALA A 129 10.43 -12.72 11.53
CA ALA A 129 11.79 -12.28 11.20
C ALA A 129 12.04 -12.11 9.68
N ASN A 130 11.25 -12.77 8.85
CA ASN A 130 11.31 -12.61 7.38
C ASN A 130 10.37 -11.52 6.86
N VAL A 131 9.77 -10.69 7.73
CA VAL A 131 8.81 -9.63 7.38
C VAL A 131 9.33 -8.27 7.79
N SER A 132 9.25 -7.30 6.90
CA SER A 132 9.42 -5.86 7.16
C SER A 132 8.69 -5.05 6.07
N GLY A 133 8.99 -3.76 5.94
CA GLY A 133 8.45 -2.92 4.87
C GLY A 133 8.18 -1.48 5.28
N THR A 134 7.17 -0.88 4.65
CA THR A 134 6.75 0.50 4.91
C THR A 134 5.32 0.55 5.45
N SER A 135 5.04 1.55 6.29
CA SER A 135 3.71 1.78 6.86
C SER A 135 3.12 3.09 6.32
N ASP A 136 1.84 3.07 6.00
CA ASP A 136 1.05 4.24 5.60
C ASP A 136 0.37 4.92 6.79
N ALA A 137 0.70 4.52 8.01
CA ALA A 137 0.18 5.16 9.21
C ALA A 137 0.53 6.65 9.24
N VAL A 138 -0.45 7.45 9.54
CA VAL A 138 -0.36 8.91 9.73
C VAL A 138 -0.85 9.27 11.13
N PRO A 139 -0.48 10.42 11.69
CA PRO A 139 -0.99 10.86 12.99
C PRO A 139 -2.51 11.06 12.94
N PHE A 140 -3.27 10.17 13.59
CA PHE A 140 -4.74 10.23 13.60
C PHE A 140 -5.27 11.44 14.35
N ASP A 141 -4.56 11.90 15.37
CA ASP A 141 -4.87 13.13 16.11
C ASP A 141 -4.77 14.37 15.22
N GLU A 142 -3.76 14.45 14.37
CA GLU A 142 -3.64 15.54 13.39
C GLU A 142 -4.76 15.49 12.34
N GLN A 143 -5.17 14.28 11.91
CA GLN A 143 -6.30 14.13 10.98
C GLN A 143 -7.63 14.57 11.62
N ALA A 144 -7.92 14.10 12.83
CA ALA A 144 -9.13 14.49 13.57
C ALA A 144 -9.15 16.01 13.83
N LYS A 145 -8.03 16.57 14.30
CA LYS A 145 -7.86 18.01 14.51
C LYS A 145 -8.10 18.81 13.23
N MET A 146 -7.49 18.40 12.12
CA MET A 146 -7.65 19.03 10.82
C MET A 146 -9.13 19.08 10.39
N MET A 147 -9.88 17.97 10.56
CA MET A 147 -11.30 17.96 10.25
C MET A 147 -12.09 18.90 11.16
N ILE A 148 -11.86 18.86 12.48
CA ILE A 148 -12.56 19.70 13.45
C ILE A 148 -12.34 21.18 13.12
N GLU A 149 -11.10 21.59 12.88
CA GLU A 149 -10.74 22.98 12.62
C GLU A 149 -11.26 23.48 11.26
N THR A 150 -11.05 22.70 10.18
CA THR A 150 -11.44 23.13 8.83
C THR A 150 -12.95 23.14 8.61
N LEU A 151 -13.68 22.24 9.27
CA LEU A 151 -15.14 22.17 9.16
C LEU A 151 -15.88 22.90 10.28
N ASN A 152 -15.14 23.49 11.24
CA ASN A 152 -15.68 24.14 12.44
C ASN A 152 -16.70 23.22 13.17
N LEU A 153 -16.32 21.94 13.36
CA LEU A 153 -17.17 20.98 14.05
C LEU A 153 -17.35 21.37 15.52
N VAL A 154 -18.57 21.26 16.02
CA VAL A 154 -18.90 21.60 17.42
C VAL A 154 -19.47 20.38 18.15
N PRO A 155 -19.37 20.34 19.49
CA PRO A 155 -19.91 19.24 20.29
C PRO A 155 -21.38 18.93 19.95
N GLY A 156 -21.69 17.65 19.77
CA GLY A 156 -23.00 17.15 19.38
C GLY A 156 -23.20 16.98 17.87
N GLU A 157 -22.33 17.55 17.02
CA GLU A 157 -22.36 17.25 15.58
C GLU A 157 -21.87 15.84 15.32
N GLN A 158 -22.35 15.23 14.23
CA GLN A 158 -22.08 13.83 13.91
C GLN A 158 -21.13 13.69 12.72
N VAL A 159 -20.07 12.89 12.89
CA VAL A 159 -19.14 12.44 11.83
C VAL A 159 -19.44 10.97 11.52
N GLY A 160 -19.66 10.67 10.25
CA GLY A 160 -19.80 9.30 9.77
C GLY A 160 -18.44 8.72 9.42
N VAL A 161 -18.21 7.46 9.79
CA VAL A 161 -17.04 6.70 9.36
C VAL A 161 -17.51 5.48 8.59
N VAL A 162 -17.14 5.38 7.31
CA VAL A 162 -17.52 4.25 6.45
C VAL A 162 -16.32 3.34 6.22
N TYR A 163 -16.49 2.04 6.48
CA TYR A 163 -15.43 1.06 6.28
C TYR A 163 -15.95 -0.37 6.11
N CYS A 164 -15.14 -1.21 5.43
CA CYS A 164 -15.37 -2.63 5.26
C CYS A 164 -14.98 -3.41 6.51
N THR A 165 -15.86 -4.26 7.04
CA THR A 165 -15.61 -5.07 8.25
C THR A 165 -14.56 -6.14 8.04
N ASN A 166 -14.24 -6.49 6.80
CA ASN A 166 -13.22 -7.49 6.48
C ASN A 166 -11.80 -6.91 6.53
N GLU A 167 -11.64 -5.57 6.66
CA GLU A 167 -10.36 -4.91 6.70
C GLU A 167 -9.95 -4.47 8.12
N SER A 168 -9.05 -5.21 8.74
CA SER A 168 -8.57 -4.94 10.11
C SER A 168 -7.87 -3.59 10.26
N ASN A 169 -7.16 -3.12 9.21
CA ASN A 169 -6.55 -1.79 9.14
C ASN A 169 -7.58 -0.67 9.30
N SER A 170 -8.77 -0.83 8.71
CA SER A 170 -9.85 0.16 8.79
C SER A 170 -10.47 0.23 10.18
N LEU A 171 -10.64 -0.92 10.85
CA LEU A 171 -11.12 -0.99 12.22
C LEU A 171 -10.16 -0.29 13.20
N ILE A 172 -8.85 -0.51 13.06
CA ILE A 172 -7.82 0.14 13.89
C ILE A 172 -7.93 1.67 13.75
N GLN A 173 -8.06 2.17 12.54
CA GLN A 173 -8.20 3.61 12.29
C GLN A 173 -9.52 4.16 12.83
N TYR A 174 -10.64 3.43 12.62
CA TYR A 174 -11.94 3.80 13.17
C TYR A 174 -11.89 3.99 14.69
N GLU A 175 -11.37 3.01 15.42
CA GLU A 175 -11.29 3.09 16.88
C GLU A 175 -10.41 4.27 17.34
N ALA A 176 -9.30 4.53 16.66
CA ALA A 176 -8.43 5.64 16.98
C ALA A 176 -9.11 7.00 16.75
N VAL A 177 -9.67 7.23 15.56
CA VAL A 177 -10.31 8.54 15.25
C VAL A 177 -11.59 8.73 16.04
N LYS A 178 -12.34 7.66 16.33
CA LYS A 178 -13.53 7.73 17.20
C LYS A 178 -13.18 8.28 18.56
N ALA A 179 -12.16 7.74 19.23
CA ALA A 179 -11.74 8.21 20.55
C ALA A 179 -11.34 9.69 20.53
N LEU A 180 -10.68 10.15 19.44
CA LEU A 180 -10.25 11.54 19.30
C LEU A 180 -11.43 12.50 19.07
N PHE A 181 -12.36 12.16 18.19
CA PHE A 181 -13.57 12.97 17.97
C PHE A 181 -14.47 13.03 19.20
N GLU A 182 -14.69 11.89 19.88
CA GLU A 182 -15.51 11.81 21.07
C GLU A 182 -14.91 12.61 22.25
N ALA A 183 -13.58 12.72 22.34
CA ALA A 183 -12.90 13.56 23.33
C ALA A 183 -13.23 15.05 23.16
N GLU A 184 -13.52 15.49 21.94
CA GLU A 184 -13.95 16.85 21.59
C GLU A 184 -15.48 17.00 21.57
N GLY A 185 -16.21 15.97 22.02
CA GLY A 185 -17.68 15.98 22.10
C GLY A 185 -18.38 15.74 20.76
N ILE A 186 -17.65 15.38 19.70
CA ILE A 186 -18.20 15.05 18.39
C ILE A 186 -18.75 13.61 18.44
N VAL A 187 -19.95 13.41 17.90
CA VAL A 187 -20.57 12.08 17.83
C VAL A 187 -20.02 11.32 16.64
N VAL A 188 -19.50 10.12 16.86
CA VAL A 188 -18.99 9.26 15.76
C VAL A 188 -19.95 8.12 15.51
N LYS A 189 -20.38 7.95 14.26
CA LYS A 189 -21.24 6.85 13.83
C LYS A 189 -20.54 6.00 12.77
N ALA A 190 -20.41 4.70 13.05
CA ALA A 190 -19.89 3.74 12.09
C ALA A 190 -20.97 3.34 11.07
N TYR A 191 -20.57 3.30 9.80
CA TYR A 191 -21.34 2.77 8.67
C TYR A 191 -20.53 1.65 8.04
N THR A 192 -20.82 0.42 8.47
CA THR A 192 -20.01 -0.75 8.11
C THR A 192 -20.71 -1.64 7.12
N PHE A 193 -19.93 -2.26 6.25
CA PHE A 193 -20.42 -3.23 5.26
C PHE A 193 -19.42 -4.39 5.13
N SER A 194 -19.89 -5.51 4.59
CA SER A 194 -19.05 -6.63 4.18
C SER A 194 -19.03 -6.83 2.67
N GLU A 195 -20.09 -6.37 1.99
CA GLU A 195 -20.24 -6.49 0.55
C GLU A 195 -20.37 -5.11 -0.10
N THR A 196 -19.66 -4.86 -1.19
CA THR A 196 -19.67 -3.56 -1.90
C THR A 196 -21.05 -3.13 -2.36
N THR A 197 -21.96 -4.07 -2.57
CA THR A 197 -23.37 -3.80 -2.93
C THR A 197 -24.12 -2.99 -1.89
N GLU A 198 -23.65 -2.99 -0.64
CA GLU A 198 -24.26 -2.26 0.49
C GLU A 198 -23.80 -0.79 0.52
N LEU A 199 -22.64 -0.47 -0.06
CA LEU A 199 -21.96 0.81 0.08
C LEU A 199 -22.82 2.01 -0.35
N GLN A 200 -23.56 1.89 -1.44
CA GLN A 200 -24.40 2.98 -1.95
C GLN A 200 -25.52 3.36 -0.97
N ALA A 201 -26.22 2.37 -0.42
CA ALA A 201 -27.30 2.61 0.53
C ALA A 201 -26.79 3.18 1.85
N LEU A 202 -25.70 2.63 2.36
CA LEU A 202 -25.04 3.12 3.58
C LEU A 202 -24.52 4.55 3.43
N THR A 203 -23.86 4.86 2.30
CA THR A 203 -23.40 6.22 2.02
C THR A 203 -24.56 7.21 1.92
N THR A 204 -25.68 6.80 1.31
CA THR A 204 -26.87 7.64 1.22
C THR A 204 -27.46 7.97 2.60
N SER A 205 -27.52 6.99 3.51
CA SER A 205 -27.95 7.17 4.90
C SER A 205 -26.95 8.08 5.63
N MET A 206 -25.67 7.76 5.58
CA MET A 206 -24.59 8.50 6.20
C MET A 206 -24.61 9.99 5.80
N ALA A 207 -24.67 10.28 4.50
CA ALA A 207 -24.69 11.64 3.99
C ALA A 207 -26.00 12.40 4.31
N SER A 208 -27.04 11.72 4.79
CA SER A 208 -28.28 12.35 5.24
C SER A 208 -28.28 12.66 6.73
N GLU A 209 -27.40 12.04 7.51
CA GLU A 209 -27.38 12.11 8.97
C GLU A 209 -26.13 12.83 9.50
N CYS A 210 -25.03 12.81 8.77
CA CYS A 210 -23.74 13.29 9.25
C CYS A 210 -23.35 14.65 8.68
N LYS A 211 -22.66 15.43 9.48
CA LYS A 211 -22.08 16.75 9.10
C LYS A 211 -20.89 16.58 8.17
N ALA A 212 -20.11 15.53 8.37
CA ALA A 212 -18.93 15.20 7.61
C ALA A 212 -18.70 13.68 7.60
N VAL A 213 -17.86 13.21 6.69
CA VAL A 213 -17.48 11.82 6.52
C VAL A 213 -15.97 11.67 6.63
N TYR A 214 -15.52 10.73 7.44
CA TYR A 214 -14.15 10.25 7.49
C TYR A 214 -14.06 8.87 6.84
N VAL A 215 -13.12 8.68 5.91
CA VAL A 215 -12.82 7.40 5.28
C VAL A 215 -11.41 6.96 5.71
N PRO A 216 -11.28 5.86 6.45
CA PRO A 216 -9.98 5.26 6.77
C PRO A 216 -9.22 4.84 5.50
N SER A 217 -7.98 4.36 5.64
CA SER A 217 -7.25 3.67 4.56
C SER A 217 -7.89 2.31 4.27
N ASP A 218 -9.13 2.34 3.81
CA ASP A 218 -9.97 1.19 3.46
C ASP A 218 -9.88 0.91 1.97
N ASN A 219 -9.31 -0.25 1.61
CA ASN A 219 -9.07 -0.58 0.21
C ASN A 219 -10.36 -0.79 -0.57
N THR A 220 -11.38 -1.38 0.08
CA THR A 220 -12.68 -1.63 -0.56
C THR A 220 -13.42 -0.34 -0.83
N VAL A 221 -13.39 0.62 0.10
CA VAL A 221 -13.94 1.97 -0.13
C VAL A 221 -13.12 2.70 -1.18
N ALA A 222 -11.78 2.66 -1.12
CA ALA A 222 -10.92 3.33 -2.10
C ALA A 222 -11.13 2.82 -3.54
N ALA A 223 -11.36 1.52 -3.71
CA ALA A 223 -11.68 0.92 -5.02
C ALA A 223 -13.09 1.33 -5.54
N ASN A 224 -13.94 1.87 -4.66
CA ASN A 224 -15.33 2.28 -4.96
C ASN A 224 -15.58 3.74 -4.55
N ASP A 225 -14.57 4.55 -4.41
CA ASP A 225 -14.62 5.89 -3.83
C ASP A 225 -15.56 6.84 -4.58
N ALA A 226 -15.73 6.65 -5.89
CA ALA A 226 -16.67 7.40 -6.70
C ALA A 226 -18.12 7.33 -6.17
N ILE A 227 -18.53 6.22 -5.54
CA ILE A 227 -19.87 6.08 -4.93
C ILE A 227 -19.97 7.04 -3.75
N VAL A 228 -18.98 7.04 -2.86
CA VAL A 228 -18.94 7.91 -1.68
C VAL A 228 -18.85 9.37 -2.10
N GLY A 229 -17.92 9.69 -3.00
CA GLY A 229 -17.68 11.05 -3.48
C GLY A 229 -18.90 11.67 -4.15
N THR A 230 -19.57 10.94 -5.04
CA THR A 230 -20.75 11.42 -5.75
C THR A 230 -21.89 11.73 -4.78
N ILE A 231 -22.27 10.76 -3.94
CA ILE A 231 -23.40 10.91 -3.02
C ILE A 231 -23.16 12.02 -1.99
N CYS A 232 -21.96 12.07 -1.41
CA CYS A 232 -21.63 13.11 -0.42
C CYS A 232 -21.57 14.50 -1.06
N THR A 233 -21.02 14.63 -2.27
CA THR A 233 -20.98 15.91 -3.00
C THR A 233 -22.40 16.40 -3.36
N GLU A 234 -23.29 15.53 -3.83
CA GLU A 234 -24.68 15.89 -4.12
C GLU A 234 -25.46 16.39 -2.89
N LYS A 235 -25.08 15.90 -1.71
CA LYS A 235 -25.68 16.29 -0.42
C LYS A 235 -24.93 17.40 0.30
N ASN A 236 -23.86 17.94 -0.29
CA ASN A 236 -22.97 18.95 0.31
C ASN A 236 -22.35 18.47 1.64
N VAL A 237 -22.00 17.21 1.75
CA VAL A 237 -21.32 16.62 2.91
C VAL A 237 -19.84 16.46 2.58
N PRO A 238 -18.93 17.15 3.31
CA PRO A 238 -17.50 17.02 3.08
C PRO A 238 -16.99 15.64 3.44
N VAL A 239 -16.14 15.08 2.56
CA VAL A 239 -15.45 13.81 2.76
C VAL A 239 -13.98 14.10 3.05
N TYR A 240 -13.46 13.51 4.10
CA TYR A 240 -12.04 13.41 4.42
C TYR A 240 -11.58 11.96 4.20
N THR A 241 -10.45 11.77 3.55
CA THR A 241 -9.85 10.44 3.38
C THR A 241 -8.46 10.39 3.98
N SER A 242 -8.10 9.31 4.65
CA SER A 242 -6.77 9.15 5.23
C SER A 242 -5.69 8.77 4.19
N TYR A 243 -6.11 8.40 2.98
CA TYR A 243 -5.23 8.00 1.87
C TYR A 243 -5.11 9.04 0.74
N GLY A 244 -5.79 10.19 0.84
CA GLY A 244 -5.85 11.19 -0.23
C GLY A 244 -6.89 10.85 -1.30
N GLY A 245 -6.62 11.22 -2.55
CA GLY A 245 -7.52 10.97 -3.67
C GLY A 245 -8.36 12.19 -4.06
N THR A 246 -9.30 11.99 -5.00
CA THR A 246 -10.05 13.08 -5.63
C THR A 246 -11.38 13.40 -4.95
N ILE A 247 -11.91 12.48 -4.15
CA ILE A 247 -13.22 12.62 -3.51
C ILE A 247 -13.19 13.43 -2.22
N CYS A 248 -12.00 13.64 -1.64
CA CYS A 248 -11.86 14.34 -0.36
C CYS A 248 -11.66 15.85 -0.56
N TYR A 249 -12.24 16.64 0.36
CA TYR A 249 -11.96 18.08 0.44
C TYR A 249 -10.55 18.37 0.97
N ALA A 250 -10.05 17.47 1.83
CA ALA A 250 -8.74 17.53 2.45
C ALA A 250 -8.24 16.15 2.85
N SER A 251 -6.93 16.00 2.95
CA SER A 251 -6.27 14.82 3.49
C SER A 251 -4.93 15.17 4.15
N LEU A 252 -4.55 14.42 5.16
CA LEU A 252 -3.18 14.29 5.64
C LEU A 252 -2.76 12.86 5.30
N ALA A 253 -1.96 12.71 4.25
CA ALA A 253 -1.64 11.41 3.67
C ALA A 253 -0.17 11.29 3.29
N ILE A 254 0.30 10.06 3.15
CA ILE A 254 1.64 9.73 2.67
C ILE A 254 1.55 9.45 1.17
N SER A 255 2.60 9.82 0.42
CA SER A 255 2.73 9.43 -0.98
C SER A 255 2.87 7.90 -1.09
N TYR A 256 1.89 7.24 -1.69
CA TYR A 256 1.92 5.80 -1.93
C TYR A 256 3.00 5.39 -2.93
N TYR A 257 3.29 6.23 -3.91
CA TYR A 257 4.44 6.02 -4.79
C TYR A 257 5.74 5.98 -3.99
N ASP A 258 5.96 6.93 -3.09
CA ASP A 258 7.18 6.98 -2.28
C ASP A 258 7.26 5.82 -1.27
N LEU A 259 6.12 5.39 -0.69
CA LEU A 259 6.07 4.17 0.12
C LEU A 259 6.57 2.95 -0.66
N GLY A 260 6.02 2.76 -1.86
CA GLY A 260 6.44 1.69 -2.76
C GLY A 260 7.92 1.82 -3.13
N TYR A 261 8.36 3.01 -3.48
CA TYR A 261 9.75 3.29 -3.87
C TYR A 261 10.74 2.96 -2.75
N GLU A 262 10.44 3.33 -1.51
CA GLU A 262 11.25 2.95 -0.34
C GLU A 262 11.25 1.43 -0.11
N THR A 263 10.10 0.77 -0.28
CA THR A 263 10.02 -0.70 -0.21
C THR A 263 10.85 -1.37 -1.31
N GLY A 264 10.87 -0.81 -2.52
CA GLY A 264 11.69 -1.28 -3.63
C GLY A 264 13.19 -1.14 -3.37
N LYS A 265 13.61 -0.07 -2.69
CA LYS A 265 15.02 0.09 -2.23
C LYS A 265 15.41 -0.97 -1.19
N MET A 266 14.50 -1.28 -0.25
CA MET A 266 14.73 -2.38 0.70
C MET A 266 14.88 -3.71 -0.03
N ALA A 267 14.00 -4.00 -0.99
CA ALA A 267 14.05 -5.20 -1.81
C ALA A 267 15.39 -5.32 -2.57
N ALA A 268 15.84 -4.24 -3.17
CA ALA A 268 17.11 -4.20 -3.88
C ALA A 268 18.29 -4.53 -2.95
N SER A 269 18.32 -3.97 -1.75
CA SER A 269 19.37 -4.22 -0.78
C SER A 269 19.35 -5.68 -0.26
N ILE A 270 18.16 -6.25 -0.04
CA ILE A 270 18.02 -7.66 0.32
C ILE A 270 18.59 -8.56 -0.80
N LEU A 271 18.22 -8.31 -2.05
CA LEU A 271 18.60 -9.16 -3.18
C LEU A 271 20.06 -8.98 -3.60
N LEU A 272 20.61 -7.77 -3.52
CA LEU A 272 21.95 -7.45 -4.03
C LEU A 272 23.04 -7.53 -2.96
N GLU A 273 22.72 -7.20 -1.70
CA GLU A 273 23.69 -7.09 -0.61
C GLU A 273 23.58 -8.22 0.42
N GLY A 274 22.59 -9.13 0.27
CA GLY A 274 22.37 -10.24 1.19
C GLY A 274 21.81 -9.80 2.55
N LYS A 275 21.17 -8.64 2.62
CA LYS A 275 20.41 -8.20 3.79
C LYS A 275 19.16 -9.07 3.99
N THR A 276 18.55 -8.94 5.15
CA THR A 276 17.31 -9.63 5.50
C THR A 276 16.24 -8.61 5.93
N PRO A 277 14.96 -8.95 5.92
CA PRO A 277 13.93 -8.05 6.47
C PRO A 277 14.21 -7.62 7.92
N ALA A 278 14.83 -8.47 8.73
CA ALA A 278 15.19 -8.15 10.10
C ALA A 278 16.23 -7.01 10.24
N ASP A 279 16.96 -6.70 9.17
CA ASP A 279 17.90 -5.58 9.14
C ASP A 279 17.19 -4.22 8.96
N TYR A 280 15.90 -4.23 8.68
CA TYR A 280 15.09 -3.04 8.44
C TYR A 280 13.97 -2.93 9.46
N PRO A 281 13.94 -1.86 10.28
CA PRO A 281 12.72 -1.53 10.99
C PRO A 281 11.63 -1.14 9.98
N VAL A 282 10.36 -1.36 10.33
CA VAL A 282 9.24 -0.84 9.54
C VAL A 282 9.39 0.67 9.41
N LYS A 283 9.39 1.18 8.17
CA LYS A 283 9.63 2.58 7.87
C LYS A 283 8.32 3.33 7.64
N THR A 284 8.18 4.46 8.28
CA THR A 284 7.13 5.46 7.99
C THR A 284 7.73 6.61 7.18
N LEU A 285 6.92 7.33 6.42
CA LEU A 285 7.29 8.54 5.72
C LEU A 285 6.58 9.74 6.35
N THR A 286 7.05 10.94 6.02
CA THR A 286 6.42 12.17 6.49
C THR A 286 5.13 12.41 5.69
N PRO A 287 3.96 12.52 6.33
CA PRO A 287 2.73 12.85 5.64
C PRO A 287 2.71 14.29 5.17
N THR A 288 1.90 14.57 4.17
CA THR A 288 1.65 15.92 3.65
C THR A 288 0.17 16.25 3.70
N VAL A 289 -0.13 17.50 4.04
CA VAL A 289 -1.49 18.04 3.97
C VAL A 289 -1.79 18.41 2.53
N SER A 290 -2.98 18.05 2.06
CA SER A 290 -3.51 18.50 0.78
C SER A 290 -4.97 18.94 0.89
N TYR A 291 -5.37 19.89 0.05
CA TYR A 291 -6.74 20.36 -0.07
C TYR A 291 -7.18 20.32 -1.53
N ASN A 292 -8.40 19.86 -1.77
CA ASN A 292 -9.04 19.96 -3.07
C ASN A 292 -9.77 21.31 -3.13
N GLU A 293 -9.12 22.32 -3.73
CA GLU A 293 -9.65 23.69 -3.78
C GLU A 293 -11.02 23.76 -4.47
N GLU A 294 -11.27 22.95 -5.48
CA GLU A 294 -12.55 22.91 -6.19
C GLU A 294 -13.68 22.40 -5.26
N LEU A 295 -13.44 21.29 -4.54
CA LEU A 295 -14.40 20.77 -3.58
C LEU A 295 -14.59 21.72 -2.40
N CYS A 296 -13.50 22.29 -1.87
CA CYS A 296 -13.58 23.29 -0.81
C CYS A 296 -14.45 24.47 -1.23
N GLY A 297 -14.25 24.98 -2.44
CA GLY A 297 -15.07 26.08 -2.98
C GLY A 297 -16.55 25.72 -3.12
N LYS A 298 -16.87 24.51 -3.61
CA LYS A 298 -18.25 24.00 -3.71
C LYS A 298 -18.92 23.83 -2.35
N LEU A 299 -18.16 23.38 -1.36
CA LEU A 299 -18.65 23.11 0.01
C LEU A 299 -18.59 24.35 0.93
N GLY A 300 -18.07 25.50 0.46
CA GLY A 300 -17.89 26.68 1.28
C GLY A 300 -16.83 26.55 2.38
N ILE A 301 -15.86 25.63 2.20
CA ILE A 301 -14.78 25.38 3.15
C ILE A 301 -13.63 26.36 2.84
N THR A 302 -13.18 27.06 3.87
CA THR A 302 -12.00 27.94 3.74
C THR A 302 -10.73 27.11 3.90
N VAL A 303 -9.91 27.07 2.84
CA VAL A 303 -8.58 26.43 2.92
C VAL A 303 -7.68 27.30 3.80
N PRO A 304 -7.05 26.74 4.84
CA PRO A 304 -6.09 27.47 5.66
C PRO A 304 -4.93 28.02 4.82
N ALA A 305 -4.46 29.22 5.15
CA ALA A 305 -3.25 29.75 4.54
C ALA A 305 -2.04 28.87 4.91
N ALA A 306 -1.17 28.60 3.94
CA ALA A 306 0.03 27.79 4.10
C ALA A 306 1.06 28.47 5.04
#